data_46773112ff640dde630feab7bde7da00
#
_entry.id   46773112ff640dde630feab7bde7da00
#
_cell.length_a   1.000
_cell.length_b   1.000
_cell.length_c   1.000
_cell.angle_alpha   90.00
_cell.angle_beta   90.00
_cell.angle_gamma   90.00
#
_symmetry.space_group_name_H-M   'P 1'
#
loop_
_entity.id
_entity.type
_entity.pdbx_description
1 polymer ?
#
loop_
_entity_poly.entity_id
_entity_poly.type
_entity_poly.pdbx_seq_one_letter_code
_entity_poly.pdbx_strand_id
1 'polypeptide(L)'
;MPELSAAAAPPPIYDVLIVGAGPAGAACALALGGSGLRVVLIDKARFPRDKVCGDAIPSPALKALRRLNPQYADELRALTAAHRTDMACSRLASPAGAEVSVYWQDPAFNSPRLHFDHALLELVRRHTDTIILEDCPIRNVEATLDEVRVLPATGAPLTARLLVGCDGANSVVARQLAPWPLDRARHCAAVRAYYTNVQDTPATTSDFVFLSRHRAGYCWVFPVGGGLFNVGFGMLSEDIARQQVDLKVVLDEVLATHPRLAPRFRQAQRQGKVQGFGLPLGGGRRPLTAPRTLLCGDAAALIDPLQGHGIDQAIISGILAAEHARRCCAADDFSPTALAPYAAHVQRRLGRDLARHYWLMRLLARAPWLVEAAFTAAQFAPLRRWLVRLMG
;
A
#
# COMPACT_ATOMS: atom_id res chain seq x y z
N MET A 1 -26.95 8.46 -53.84
CA MET A 1 -25.69 9.00 -53.29
C MET A 1 -25.56 8.44 -51.88
N PRO A 2 -24.51 7.66 -51.56
CA PRO A 2 -24.32 7.18 -50.21
C PRO A 2 -23.86 8.36 -49.34
N GLU A 3 -24.54 8.55 -48.21
CA GLU A 3 -24.18 9.50 -47.17
C GLU A 3 -22.79 9.18 -46.64
N LEU A 4 -21.89 10.16 -46.76
CA LEU A 4 -20.58 10.12 -46.10
C LEU A 4 -20.82 10.05 -44.59
N SER A 5 -20.62 8.84 -44.02
CA SER A 5 -20.56 8.66 -42.55
C SER A 5 -19.55 9.68 -42.00
N ALA A 6 -20.03 10.58 -41.17
CA ALA A 6 -19.19 11.51 -40.46
C ALA A 6 -18.15 10.73 -39.67
N ALA A 7 -16.89 10.87 -40.04
CA ALA A 7 -15.78 10.25 -39.32
C ALA A 7 -15.85 10.71 -37.85
N ALA A 8 -16.00 9.77 -36.94
CA ALA A 8 -16.02 10.07 -35.50
C ALA A 8 -14.74 10.85 -35.14
N ALA A 9 -14.89 11.95 -34.42
CA ALA A 9 -13.75 12.73 -33.96
C ALA A 9 -12.74 11.81 -33.26
N PRO A 10 -11.43 12.02 -33.48
CA PRO A 10 -10.41 11.21 -32.82
C PRO A 10 -10.63 11.25 -31.30
N PRO A 11 -10.43 10.13 -30.60
CA PRO A 11 -10.61 10.08 -29.15
C PRO A 11 -9.70 11.12 -28.48
N PRO A 12 -10.15 11.75 -27.38
CA PRO A 12 -9.38 12.80 -26.71
C PRO A 12 -8.06 12.23 -26.18
N ILE A 13 -6.96 12.94 -26.42
CA ILE A 13 -5.68 12.64 -25.79
C ILE A 13 -5.65 13.30 -24.41
N TYR A 14 -5.47 12.50 -23.35
CA TYR A 14 -5.29 12.98 -21.98
C TYR A 14 -3.85 13.46 -21.75
N ASP A 15 -3.66 14.43 -20.86
CA ASP A 15 -2.31 14.80 -20.43
C ASP A 15 -1.71 13.72 -19.53
N VAL A 16 -2.53 13.23 -18.57
CA VAL A 16 -2.11 12.18 -17.63
C VAL A 16 -3.19 11.11 -17.50
N LEU A 17 -2.80 9.85 -17.71
CA LEU A 17 -3.61 8.68 -17.42
C LEU A 17 -3.06 7.97 -16.19
N ILE A 18 -3.92 7.77 -15.18
CA ILE A 18 -3.57 7.09 -13.93
C ILE A 18 -4.25 5.73 -13.94
N VAL A 19 -3.50 4.65 -13.76
CA VAL A 19 -4.03 3.28 -13.68
C VAL A 19 -4.02 2.80 -12.25
N GLY A 20 -5.22 2.58 -11.67
CA GLY A 20 -5.44 2.16 -10.30
C GLY A 20 -5.85 3.31 -9.38
N ALA A 21 -7.08 3.25 -8.84
CA ALA A 21 -7.67 4.24 -7.94
C ALA A 21 -7.45 3.89 -6.44
N GLY A 22 -6.43 3.10 -6.11
CA GLY A 22 -5.96 2.90 -4.74
C GLY A 22 -5.24 4.15 -4.20
N PRO A 23 -4.63 4.07 -3.00
CA PRO A 23 -4.00 5.22 -2.34
C PRO A 23 -3.00 6.00 -3.20
N ALA A 24 -2.21 5.32 -4.04
CA ALA A 24 -1.25 5.99 -4.92
C ALA A 24 -1.95 6.81 -6.02
N GLY A 25 -2.91 6.20 -6.73
CA GLY A 25 -3.60 6.87 -7.82
C GLY A 25 -4.54 7.98 -7.34
N ALA A 26 -5.26 7.75 -6.25
CA ALA A 26 -6.08 8.79 -5.65
C ALA A 26 -5.24 9.99 -5.18
N ALA A 27 -4.11 9.75 -4.51
CA ALA A 27 -3.20 10.81 -4.08
C ALA A 27 -2.56 11.55 -5.27
N CYS A 28 -2.24 10.85 -6.37
CA CYS A 28 -1.76 11.44 -7.61
C CYS A 28 -2.84 12.35 -8.24
N ALA A 29 -4.08 11.87 -8.34
CA ALA A 29 -5.20 12.65 -8.88
C ALA A 29 -5.48 13.90 -8.03
N LEU A 30 -5.51 13.76 -6.69
CA LEU A 30 -5.66 14.91 -5.77
C LEU A 30 -4.55 15.94 -5.95
N ALA A 31 -3.29 15.49 -6.10
CA ALA A 31 -2.15 16.38 -6.31
C ALA A 31 -2.14 17.05 -7.70
N LEU A 32 -2.83 16.49 -8.70
CA LEU A 32 -3.04 17.08 -10.01
C LEU A 32 -4.24 18.02 -10.06
N GLY A 33 -5.09 18.02 -9.02
CA GLY A 33 -6.24 18.92 -8.93
C GLY A 33 -5.85 20.38 -9.12
N GLY A 34 -6.64 21.13 -9.89
CA GLY A 34 -6.40 22.53 -10.20
C GLY A 34 -5.19 22.83 -11.11
N SER A 35 -4.57 21.81 -11.71
CA SER A 35 -3.43 21.97 -12.60
C SER A 35 -3.79 22.41 -14.02
N GLY A 36 -5.06 22.35 -14.40
CA GLY A 36 -5.52 22.56 -15.77
C GLY A 36 -5.23 21.39 -16.73
N LEU A 37 -4.60 20.32 -16.27
CA LEU A 37 -4.32 19.13 -17.05
C LEU A 37 -5.58 18.25 -17.18
N ARG A 38 -5.76 17.66 -18.37
CA ARG A 38 -6.80 16.64 -18.58
C ARG A 38 -6.35 15.32 -18.00
N VAL A 39 -6.87 14.96 -16.82
CA VAL A 39 -6.51 13.75 -16.09
C VAL A 39 -7.62 12.71 -16.18
N VAL A 40 -7.27 11.46 -16.46
CA VAL A 40 -8.18 10.32 -16.33
C VAL A 40 -7.59 9.31 -15.36
N LEU A 41 -8.42 8.86 -14.41
CA LEU A 41 -8.11 7.83 -13.42
C LEU A 41 -8.98 6.62 -13.70
N ILE A 42 -8.35 5.47 -13.92
CA ILE A 42 -9.08 4.23 -14.20
C ILE A 42 -8.81 3.17 -13.14
N ASP A 43 -9.82 2.38 -12.78
CA ASP A 43 -9.66 1.21 -11.92
C ASP A 43 -10.45 0.02 -12.47
N LYS A 44 -9.91 -1.19 -12.30
CA LYS A 44 -10.57 -2.43 -12.72
C LYS A 44 -11.80 -2.79 -11.88
N ALA A 45 -11.94 -2.21 -10.72
CA ALA A 45 -13.03 -2.45 -9.79
C ALA A 45 -13.94 -1.23 -9.71
N ARG A 46 -15.17 -1.47 -9.24
CA ARG A 46 -16.11 -0.44 -8.81
C ARG A 46 -15.99 -0.24 -7.31
N PHE A 47 -16.00 1.01 -6.87
CA PHE A 47 -15.93 1.35 -5.45
C PHE A 47 -17.34 1.50 -4.83
N PRO A 48 -17.53 1.12 -3.56
CA PRO A 48 -16.50 0.61 -2.63
C PRO A 48 -16.08 -0.83 -2.93
N ARG A 49 -14.77 -1.11 -2.84
CA ARG A 49 -14.22 -2.45 -3.04
C ARG A 49 -13.25 -2.83 -1.93
N ASP A 50 -13.18 -4.11 -1.58
CA ASP A 50 -12.16 -4.60 -0.65
C ASP A 50 -10.79 -4.78 -1.35
N LYS A 51 -9.72 -4.70 -0.54
CA LYS A 51 -8.36 -5.06 -0.94
C LYS A 51 -7.66 -5.71 0.24
N VAL A 52 -7.12 -6.90 0.06
CA VAL A 52 -6.40 -7.62 1.12
C VAL A 52 -5.26 -6.77 1.68
N CYS A 53 -5.34 -6.45 2.99
CA CYS A 53 -4.44 -5.55 3.70
C CYS A 53 -4.59 -5.81 5.21
N GLY A 54 -3.65 -5.34 6.04
CA GLY A 54 -3.81 -5.23 7.49
C GLY A 54 -4.71 -4.07 7.93
N ASP A 55 -5.07 -3.17 7.01
CA ASP A 55 -5.98 -2.02 7.23
C ASP A 55 -5.44 -0.91 8.15
N ALA A 56 -4.15 -0.95 8.48
CA ALA A 56 -3.51 0.10 9.26
C ALA A 56 -3.15 1.32 8.37
N ILE A 57 -3.65 2.48 8.75
CA ILE A 57 -3.39 3.77 8.08
C ILE A 57 -2.41 4.56 8.95
N PRO A 58 -1.11 4.57 8.61
CA PRO A 58 -0.09 5.17 9.45
C PRO A 58 -0.10 6.70 9.36
N SER A 59 0.40 7.35 10.41
CA SER A 59 0.51 8.81 10.49
C SER A 59 1.19 9.47 9.29
N PRO A 60 2.28 8.93 8.70
CA PRO A 60 2.90 9.53 7.51
C PRO A 60 1.95 9.66 6.31
N ALA A 61 0.99 8.74 6.15
CA ALA A 61 -0.03 8.82 5.10
C ALA A 61 -0.92 10.06 5.28
N LEU A 62 -1.42 10.27 6.50
CA LEU A 62 -2.24 11.44 6.84
C LEU A 62 -1.46 12.74 6.76
N LYS A 63 -0.20 12.74 7.20
CA LYS A 63 0.69 13.90 7.08
C LYS A 63 0.96 14.29 5.62
N ALA A 64 1.12 13.31 4.74
CA ALA A 64 1.32 13.57 3.31
C ALA A 64 0.08 14.20 2.67
N LEU A 65 -1.11 13.68 2.95
CA LEU A 65 -2.38 14.25 2.47
C LEU A 65 -2.65 15.65 3.05
N ARG A 66 -2.36 15.85 4.34
CA ARG A 66 -2.51 17.16 4.99
C ARG A 66 -1.61 18.24 4.39
N ARG A 67 -0.43 17.88 3.87
CA ARG A 67 0.45 18.80 3.16
C ARG A 67 -0.09 19.23 1.80
N LEU A 68 -0.88 18.37 1.14
CA LEU A 68 -1.60 18.74 -0.08
C LEU A 68 -2.75 19.71 0.24
N ASN A 69 -3.60 19.31 1.16
CA ASN A 69 -4.71 20.08 1.69
C ASN A 69 -5.10 19.52 3.08
N PRO A 70 -5.10 20.36 4.14
CA PRO A 70 -5.50 19.93 5.49
C PRO A 70 -6.85 19.22 5.51
N GLN A 71 -7.82 19.69 4.71
CA GLN A 71 -9.16 19.13 4.61
C GLN A 71 -9.16 17.64 4.23
N TYR A 72 -8.23 17.17 3.38
CA TYR A 72 -8.19 15.76 2.96
C TYR A 72 -7.95 14.81 4.13
N ALA A 73 -7.00 15.15 5.01
CA ALA A 73 -6.73 14.34 6.19
C ALA A 73 -7.89 14.40 7.20
N ASP A 74 -8.53 15.55 7.34
CA ASP A 74 -9.61 15.77 8.31
C ASP A 74 -10.89 15.02 7.86
N GLU A 75 -11.23 15.00 6.59
CA GLU A 75 -12.34 14.22 6.04
C GLU A 75 -12.13 12.70 6.20
N LEU A 76 -10.91 12.20 5.97
CA LEU A 76 -10.60 10.79 6.22
C LEU A 76 -10.69 10.42 7.70
N ARG A 77 -10.35 11.36 8.59
CA ARG A 77 -10.50 11.19 10.03
C ARG A 77 -11.94 11.32 10.51
N ALA A 78 -12.83 11.87 9.69
CA ALA A 78 -14.25 11.97 9.96
C ALA A 78 -15.03 10.67 9.63
N LEU A 79 -14.38 9.61 9.13
CA LEU A 79 -15.00 8.29 8.99
C LEU A 79 -15.60 7.85 10.32
N THR A 80 -16.78 7.25 10.29
CA THR A 80 -17.51 6.85 11.50
C THR A 80 -16.78 5.76 12.29
N ALA A 81 -17.05 5.63 13.58
CA ALA A 81 -16.50 4.58 14.44
C ALA A 81 -16.87 3.14 13.99
N ALA A 82 -17.90 2.98 13.16
CA ALA A 82 -18.22 1.70 12.51
C ALA A 82 -17.19 1.31 11.44
N HIS A 83 -16.53 2.30 10.84
CA HIS A 83 -15.63 2.12 9.70
C HIS A 83 -14.16 2.40 10.02
N ARG A 84 -13.87 2.78 11.27
CA ARG A 84 -12.54 3.20 11.70
C ARG A 84 -12.33 2.98 13.19
N THR A 85 -11.08 2.75 13.57
CA THR A 85 -10.64 2.78 14.98
C THR A 85 -9.36 3.60 15.10
N ASP A 86 -9.37 4.63 15.96
CA ASP A 86 -8.17 5.41 16.27
C ASP A 86 -7.15 4.53 17.00
N MET A 87 -5.88 4.66 16.61
CA MET A 87 -4.80 3.88 17.19
C MET A 87 -3.92 4.74 18.10
N ALA A 88 -3.83 4.35 19.35
CA ALA A 88 -2.96 5.00 20.36
C ALA A 88 -1.69 4.17 20.64
N CYS A 89 -1.75 2.85 20.44
CA CYS A 89 -0.68 1.94 20.85
C CYS A 89 -0.47 0.81 19.84
N SER A 90 0.79 0.46 19.62
CA SER A 90 1.20 -0.82 19.04
C SER A 90 1.81 -1.68 20.12
N ARG A 91 1.25 -2.86 20.35
CA ARG A 91 1.76 -3.83 21.31
C ARG A 91 2.47 -4.95 20.54
N LEU A 92 3.75 -5.11 20.80
CA LEU A 92 4.60 -6.13 20.18
C LEU A 92 4.88 -7.22 21.21
N ALA A 93 4.77 -8.48 20.78
CA ALA A 93 5.12 -9.64 21.60
C ALA A 93 6.26 -10.43 20.92
N SER A 94 7.35 -10.67 21.65
CA SER A 94 8.47 -11.47 21.16
C SER A 94 8.14 -12.95 21.11
N PRO A 95 8.94 -13.76 20.38
CA PRO A 95 8.82 -15.22 20.40
C PRO A 95 8.93 -15.86 21.80
N ALA A 96 9.72 -15.29 22.69
CA ALA A 96 9.86 -15.75 24.09
C ALA A 96 8.74 -15.21 25.03
N GLY A 97 7.84 -14.35 24.53
CA GLY A 97 6.71 -13.81 25.30
C GLY A 97 6.95 -12.45 25.95
N ALA A 98 8.12 -11.84 25.75
CA ALA A 98 8.34 -10.46 26.20
C ALA A 98 7.45 -9.48 25.44
N GLU A 99 6.94 -8.43 26.13
CA GLU A 99 6.06 -7.43 25.52
C GLU A 99 6.69 -6.06 25.56
N VAL A 100 6.43 -5.30 24.47
CA VAL A 100 6.73 -3.88 24.38
C VAL A 100 5.53 -3.14 23.82
N SER A 101 5.10 -2.07 24.51
CA SER A 101 4.08 -1.16 24.04
C SER A 101 4.71 0.13 23.52
N VAL A 102 4.36 0.51 22.30
CA VAL A 102 4.76 1.76 21.67
C VAL A 102 3.52 2.65 21.57
N TYR A 103 3.54 3.78 22.25
CA TYR A 103 2.46 4.75 22.22
C TYR A 103 2.74 5.80 21.17
N TRP A 104 1.78 6.01 20.28
CA TRP A 104 1.88 6.95 19.18
C TRP A 104 1.44 8.35 19.61
N GLN A 105 2.23 9.35 19.25
CA GLN A 105 1.87 10.75 19.49
C GLN A 105 1.11 11.36 18.31
N ASP A 106 1.38 10.86 17.12
CA ASP A 106 0.75 11.31 15.90
C ASP A 106 -0.51 10.50 15.58
N PRO A 107 -1.54 11.14 15.02
CA PRO A 107 -2.78 10.45 14.66
C PRO A 107 -2.54 9.33 13.65
N ALA A 108 -3.01 8.14 13.98
CA ALA A 108 -3.11 6.99 13.11
C ALA A 108 -4.45 6.30 13.36
N PHE A 109 -4.95 5.53 12.42
CA PHE A 109 -6.16 4.74 12.62
C PHE A 109 -6.13 3.47 11.77
N ASN A 110 -6.92 2.49 12.16
CA ASN A 110 -7.20 1.33 11.32
C ASN A 110 -8.59 1.51 10.68
N SER A 111 -8.69 1.13 9.40
CA SER A 111 -9.94 1.18 8.64
C SER A 111 -9.90 0.14 7.52
N PRO A 112 -10.96 -0.68 7.37
CA PRO A 112 -11.05 -1.56 6.21
C PRO A 112 -10.84 -0.79 4.91
N ARG A 113 -10.04 -1.35 4.00
CA ARG A 113 -9.75 -0.74 2.70
C ARG A 113 -11.01 -0.47 1.87
N LEU A 114 -12.09 -1.21 2.15
CA LEU A 114 -13.42 -0.95 1.61
C LEU A 114 -13.86 0.49 1.85
N HIS A 115 -13.64 1.01 3.06
CA HIS A 115 -14.06 2.35 3.47
C HIS A 115 -12.99 3.39 3.19
N PHE A 116 -11.73 3.09 3.52
CA PHE A 116 -10.63 4.03 3.35
C PHE A 116 -10.38 4.39 1.89
N ASP A 117 -10.27 3.38 1.00
CA ASP A 117 -10.02 3.62 -0.42
C ASP A 117 -11.21 4.33 -1.09
N HIS A 118 -12.45 3.98 -0.68
CA HIS A 118 -13.65 4.67 -1.16
C HIS A 118 -13.66 6.14 -0.75
N ALA A 119 -13.35 6.43 0.52
CA ALA A 119 -13.28 7.82 1.00
C ALA A 119 -12.20 8.63 0.25
N LEU A 120 -11.04 8.02 -0.05
CA LEU A 120 -10.01 8.67 -0.88
C LEU A 120 -10.52 8.97 -2.30
N LEU A 121 -11.22 8.05 -2.93
CA LEU A 121 -11.78 8.26 -4.26
C LEU A 121 -12.87 9.33 -4.25
N GLU A 122 -13.68 9.40 -3.18
CA GLU A 122 -14.67 10.46 -3.00
C GLU A 122 -14.03 11.85 -2.83
N LEU A 123 -12.84 11.94 -2.21
CA LEU A 123 -12.07 13.19 -2.21
C LEU A 123 -11.67 13.59 -3.64
N VAL A 124 -11.23 12.66 -4.48
CA VAL A 124 -10.90 12.94 -5.89
C VAL A 124 -12.14 13.48 -6.63
N ARG A 125 -13.30 12.83 -6.46
CA ARG A 125 -14.57 13.25 -7.10
C ARG A 125 -15.00 14.67 -6.72
N ARG A 126 -14.79 15.04 -5.46
CA ARG A 126 -15.25 16.33 -4.92
C ARG A 126 -14.28 17.48 -5.13
N HIS A 127 -13.00 17.20 -5.22
CA HIS A 127 -11.96 18.23 -5.19
C HIS A 127 -11.15 18.34 -6.47
N THR A 128 -11.45 17.56 -7.52
CA THR A 128 -10.72 17.60 -8.79
C THR A 128 -11.65 17.42 -9.98
N ASP A 129 -11.18 17.86 -11.16
CA ASP A 129 -11.84 17.64 -12.45
C ASP A 129 -11.41 16.31 -13.11
N THR A 130 -10.82 15.39 -12.34
CA THR A 130 -10.33 14.11 -12.83
C THR A 130 -11.48 13.24 -13.33
N ILE A 131 -11.42 12.78 -14.58
CA ILE A 131 -12.35 11.81 -15.13
C ILE A 131 -12.07 10.45 -14.50
N ILE A 132 -13.07 9.84 -13.86
CA ILE A 132 -12.93 8.55 -13.18
C ILE A 132 -13.70 7.49 -13.95
N LEU A 133 -13.01 6.42 -14.35
CA LEU A 133 -13.57 5.26 -15.02
C LEU A 133 -13.37 4.02 -14.14
N GLU A 134 -14.44 3.58 -13.51
CA GLU A 134 -14.50 2.33 -12.74
C GLU A 134 -14.91 1.17 -13.65
N ASP A 135 -14.80 -0.08 -13.16
CA ASP A 135 -15.06 -1.31 -13.95
C ASP A 135 -14.26 -1.36 -15.26
N CYS A 136 -13.04 -0.79 -15.24
CA CYS A 136 -12.19 -0.63 -16.40
C CYS A 136 -10.88 -1.45 -16.27
N PRO A 137 -10.94 -2.80 -16.29
CA PRO A 137 -9.74 -3.62 -16.27
C PRO A 137 -8.93 -3.41 -17.55
N ILE A 138 -7.61 -3.24 -17.43
CA ILE A 138 -6.72 -3.09 -18.57
C ILE A 138 -6.17 -4.43 -19.02
N ARG A 139 -6.07 -4.62 -20.35
CA ARG A 139 -5.48 -5.79 -20.97
C ARG A 139 -4.04 -5.54 -21.38
N ASN A 140 -3.79 -4.41 -22.01
CA ASN A 140 -2.49 -4.06 -22.56
C ASN A 140 -2.16 -2.59 -22.38
N VAL A 141 -0.87 -2.29 -22.35
CA VAL A 141 -0.32 -0.93 -22.31
C VAL A 141 0.83 -0.86 -23.30
N GLU A 142 0.80 0.14 -24.15
CA GLU A 142 1.82 0.40 -25.16
C GLU A 142 2.34 1.82 -24.97
N ALA A 143 3.66 1.99 -25.04
CA ALA A 143 4.28 3.31 -24.98
C ALA A 143 5.16 3.50 -26.23
N THR A 144 4.96 4.61 -26.91
CA THR A 144 5.77 5.07 -28.04
C THR A 144 6.59 6.29 -27.63
N LEU A 145 7.26 6.91 -28.57
CA LEU A 145 7.94 8.19 -28.32
C LEU A 145 6.94 9.34 -28.15
N ASP A 146 5.76 9.25 -28.76
CA ASP A 146 4.79 10.35 -28.83
C ASP A 146 3.65 10.22 -27.82
N GLU A 147 3.21 9.00 -27.51
CA GLU A 147 2.04 8.76 -26.66
C GLU A 147 2.11 7.42 -25.91
N VAL A 148 1.25 7.29 -24.91
CA VAL A 148 0.95 6.01 -24.24
C VAL A 148 -0.48 5.63 -24.57
N ARG A 149 -0.69 4.36 -24.93
CA ARG A 149 -2.00 3.74 -25.16
C ARG A 149 -2.28 2.70 -24.08
N VAL A 150 -3.42 2.84 -23.44
CA VAL A 150 -3.96 1.82 -22.52
C VAL A 150 -5.16 1.18 -23.17
N LEU A 151 -5.12 -0.15 -23.31
CA LEU A 151 -6.19 -0.93 -23.89
C LEU A 151 -7.02 -1.58 -22.78
N PRO A 152 -8.23 -1.06 -22.48
CA PRO A 152 -9.16 -1.72 -21.58
C PRO A 152 -9.57 -3.11 -22.11
N ALA A 153 -10.05 -3.99 -21.23
CA ALA A 153 -10.61 -5.27 -21.63
C ALA A 153 -11.86 -5.10 -22.51
N THR A 154 -12.59 -4.02 -22.29
CA THR A 154 -13.77 -3.61 -23.05
C THR A 154 -13.73 -2.11 -23.31
N GLY A 155 -14.27 -1.66 -24.46
CA GLY A 155 -14.30 -0.24 -24.83
C GLY A 155 -13.14 0.20 -25.71
N ALA A 156 -13.08 1.50 -25.98
CA ALA A 156 -12.05 2.11 -26.84
C ALA A 156 -10.70 2.28 -26.10
N PRO A 157 -9.58 2.27 -26.82
CA PRO A 157 -8.28 2.61 -26.27
C PRO A 157 -8.28 4.03 -25.66
N LEU A 158 -7.56 4.20 -24.55
CA LEU A 158 -7.31 5.48 -23.93
C LEU A 158 -5.89 5.91 -24.25
N THR A 159 -5.73 7.14 -24.76
CA THR A 159 -4.45 7.70 -25.17
C THR A 159 -4.07 8.86 -24.25
N ALA A 160 -2.80 8.90 -23.81
CA ALA A 160 -2.30 9.97 -22.97
C ALA A 160 -0.85 10.33 -23.33
N ARG A 161 -0.42 11.54 -22.90
CA ARG A 161 0.96 11.99 -23.03
C ARG A 161 1.86 11.31 -21.98
N LEU A 162 1.33 11.05 -20.79
CA LEU A 162 2.03 10.42 -19.66
C LEU A 162 1.12 9.42 -18.95
N LEU A 163 1.70 8.29 -18.54
CA LEU A 163 1.07 7.24 -17.75
C LEU A 163 1.61 7.22 -16.33
N VAL A 164 0.73 7.07 -15.34
CA VAL A 164 1.11 6.80 -13.94
C VAL A 164 0.54 5.44 -13.54
N GLY A 165 1.43 4.45 -13.35
CA GLY A 165 1.07 3.09 -12.95
C GLY A 165 0.92 2.99 -11.43
N CYS A 166 -0.33 2.89 -10.95
CA CYS A 166 -0.74 2.78 -9.54
C CYS A 166 -1.53 1.49 -9.29
N ASP A 167 -1.41 0.49 -10.16
CA ASP A 167 -2.25 -0.70 -10.24
C ASP A 167 -1.79 -1.85 -9.32
N GLY A 168 -0.96 -1.53 -8.33
CA GLY A 168 -0.66 -2.39 -7.19
C GLY A 168 0.33 -3.51 -7.48
N ALA A 169 0.43 -4.47 -6.55
CA ALA A 169 1.46 -5.53 -6.57
C ALA A 169 1.43 -6.42 -7.83
N ASN A 170 0.24 -6.58 -8.45
CA ASN A 170 0.06 -7.32 -9.69
C ASN A 170 -0.02 -6.39 -10.92
N SER A 171 0.71 -5.29 -10.89
CA SER A 171 0.69 -4.24 -11.91
C SER A 171 0.83 -4.80 -13.33
N VAL A 172 -0.13 -4.46 -14.19
CA VAL A 172 -0.07 -4.70 -15.63
C VAL A 172 0.93 -3.72 -16.25
N VAL A 173 0.88 -2.45 -15.82
CA VAL A 173 1.78 -1.39 -16.30
C VAL A 173 3.24 -1.78 -16.08
N ALA A 174 3.60 -2.16 -14.83
CA ALA A 174 4.98 -2.55 -14.51
C ALA A 174 5.43 -3.80 -15.28
N ARG A 175 4.56 -4.81 -15.42
CA ARG A 175 4.93 -6.04 -16.15
C ARG A 175 5.19 -5.80 -17.64
N GLN A 176 4.49 -4.87 -18.25
CA GLN A 176 4.60 -4.64 -19.70
C GLN A 176 5.65 -3.58 -20.06
N LEU A 177 5.77 -2.51 -19.29
CA LEU A 177 6.65 -1.39 -19.62
C LEU A 177 7.97 -1.36 -18.85
N ALA A 178 8.02 -1.97 -17.66
CA ALA A 178 9.19 -2.03 -16.80
C ALA A 178 9.34 -3.43 -16.16
N PRO A 179 9.42 -4.50 -16.95
CA PRO A 179 9.43 -5.88 -16.44
C PRO A 179 10.61 -6.12 -15.50
N TRP A 180 10.32 -6.79 -14.38
CA TRP A 180 11.31 -7.15 -13.39
C TRP A 180 11.01 -8.56 -12.84
N PRO A 181 12.00 -9.44 -12.73
CA PRO A 181 11.79 -10.78 -12.20
C PRO A 181 11.37 -10.74 -10.73
N LEU A 182 10.55 -11.71 -10.33
CA LEU A 182 10.15 -11.88 -8.94
C LEU A 182 11.36 -12.23 -8.09
N ASP A 183 11.74 -11.35 -7.18
CA ASP A 183 12.74 -11.60 -6.17
C ASP A 183 12.05 -12.03 -4.86
N ARG A 184 12.09 -13.34 -4.56
CA ARG A 184 11.47 -13.91 -3.35
C ARG A 184 12.06 -13.39 -2.05
N ALA A 185 13.32 -12.94 -2.06
CA ALA A 185 13.95 -12.32 -0.91
C ALA A 185 13.44 -10.88 -0.64
N ARG A 186 12.81 -10.27 -1.66
CA ARG A 186 12.16 -8.95 -1.58
C ARG A 186 10.66 -9.03 -1.84
N HIS A 187 10.06 -10.13 -1.42
CA HIS A 187 8.63 -10.36 -1.55
C HIS A 187 8.11 -11.07 -0.30
N CYS A 188 7.02 -10.57 0.26
CA CYS A 188 6.25 -11.25 1.30
C CYS A 188 4.95 -11.79 0.70
N ALA A 189 4.44 -12.84 1.29
CA ALA A 189 3.04 -13.19 1.15
C ALA A 189 2.37 -13.11 2.52
N ALA A 190 1.11 -12.69 2.51
CA ALA A 190 0.32 -12.56 3.71
C ALA A 190 -1.10 -13.09 3.48
N VAL A 191 -1.70 -13.58 4.55
CA VAL A 191 -3.11 -13.97 4.58
C VAL A 191 -3.82 -13.20 5.67
N ARG A 192 -5.10 -12.86 5.46
CA ARG A 192 -5.93 -12.22 6.48
C ARG A 192 -7.39 -12.68 6.41
N ALA A 193 -8.06 -12.58 7.52
CA ALA A 193 -9.51 -12.65 7.62
C ALA A 193 -10.00 -11.63 8.64
N TYR A 194 -11.28 -11.29 8.56
CA TYR A 194 -11.93 -10.51 9.61
C TYR A 194 -12.51 -11.44 10.67
N TYR A 195 -12.53 -10.95 11.92
CA TYR A 195 -13.08 -11.65 13.07
C TYR A 195 -13.92 -10.71 13.91
N THR A 196 -14.96 -11.23 14.54
CA THR A 196 -15.73 -10.60 15.62
C THR A 196 -15.54 -11.38 16.93
N ASN A 197 -15.94 -10.81 18.06
CA ASN A 197 -15.86 -11.43 19.38
C ASN A 197 -14.44 -11.84 19.80
N VAL A 198 -13.41 -11.10 19.37
CA VAL A 198 -12.04 -11.29 19.86
C VAL A 198 -11.94 -10.67 21.24
N GLN A 199 -11.60 -11.49 22.25
CA GLN A 199 -11.55 -11.07 23.65
C GLN A 199 -10.23 -10.36 23.99
N ASP A 200 -10.18 -9.64 25.11
CA ASP A 200 -8.99 -9.01 25.70
C ASP A 200 -8.14 -8.19 24.72
N THR A 201 -8.82 -7.49 23.81
CA THR A 201 -8.17 -6.60 22.84
C THR A 201 -8.62 -5.16 23.12
N PRO A 202 -7.72 -4.30 23.63
CA PRO A 202 -8.04 -2.88 23.80
C PRO A 202 -8.40 -2.26 22.45
N ALA A 203 -9.47 -1.48 22.41
CA ALA A 203 -10.02 -0.92 21.17
C ALA A 203 -9.03 -0.04 20.38
N THR A 204 -8.03 0.56 21.05
CA THR A 204 -7.06 1.46 20.42
C THR A 204 -5.65 0.86 20.28
N THR A 205 -5.54 -0.47 20.36
CA THR A 205 -4.25 -1.17 20.32
C THR A 205 -4.17 -2.14 19.16
N SER A 206 -3.14 -1.98 18.33
CA SER A 206 -2.74 -2.95 17.30
C SER A 206 -1.72 -3.92 17.87
N ASP A 207 -2.01 -5.22 17.80
CA ASP A 207 -1.11 -6.27 18.28
C ASP A 207 -0.27 -6.85 17.15
N PHE A 208 1.02 -7.04 17.42
CA PHE A 208 2.00 -7.72 16.58
C PHE A 208 2.62 -8.86 17.38
N VAL A 209 2.49 -10.10 16.90
CA VAL A 209 3.00 -11.29 17.58
C VAL A 209 4.05 -11.96 16.70
N PHE A 210 5.29 -11.94 17.14
CA PHE A 210 6.41 -12.61 16.47
C PHE A 210 6.47 -14.08 16.91
N LEU A 211 6.76 -14.97 15.97
CA LEU A 211 6.70 -16.41 16.19
C LEU A 211 8.09 -17.04 16.17
N SER A 212 8.36 -17.98 17.09
CA SER A 212 9.63 -18.71 17.17
C SER A 212 9.89 -19.61 15.96
N ARG A 213 8.84 -20.23 15.42
CA ARG A 213 8.93 -21.17 14.29
C ARG A 213 8.98 -20.46 12.93
N HIS A 214 8.29 -19.33 12.79
CA HIS A 214 8.15 -18.58 11.53
C HIS A 214 8.79 -17.18 11.62
N ARG A 215 10.12 -17.17 11.84
CA ARG A 215 10.91 -16.01 12.27
C ARG A 215 10.94 -14.82 11.31
N ALA A 216 10.68 -15.06 10.02
CA ALA A 216 10.65 -14.00 8.99
C ALA A 216 9.23 -13.45 8.76
N GLY A 217 8.38 -13.50 9.78
CA GLY A 217 7.00 -13.03 9.72
C GLY A 217 6.43 -12.72 11.09
N TYR A 218 5.22 -12.20 11.08
CA TYR A 218 4.45 -11.92 12.30
C TYR A 218 2.94 -12.11 12.06
N CYS A 219 2.23 -12.40 13.15
CA CYS A 219 0.78 -12.37 13.21
C CYS A 219 0.33 -11.01 13.74
N TRP A 220 -0.75 -10.47 13.18
CA TRP A 220 -1.35 -9.21 13.67
C TRP A 220 -2.81 -9.41 14.08
N VAL A 221 -3.26 -8.59 15.03
CA VAL A 221 -4.66 -8.46 15.45
C VAL A 221 -4.97 -6.97 15.58
N PHE A 222 -5.69 -6.41 14.61
CA PHE A 222 -5.96 -4.98 14.52
C PHE A 222 -7.46 -4.71 14.60
N PRO A 223 -7.94 -3.95 15.60
CA PRO A 223 -9.31 -3.48 15.59
C PRO A 223 -9.51 -2.47 14.45
N VAL A 224 -10.61 -2.62 13.70
CA VAL A 224 -10.86 -1.82 12.49
C VAL A 224 -12.21 -1.08 12.50
N GLY A 225 -12.88 -1.04 13.65
CA GLY A 225 -14.20 -0.41 13.83
C GLY A 225 -15.34 -1.42 13.87
N GLY A 226 -16.49 -1.01 14.44
CA GLY A 226 -17.69 -1.84 14.49
C GLY A 226 -17.57 -3.18 15.21
N GLY A 227 -16.60 -3.35 16.11
CA GLY A 227 -16.33 -4.66 16.76
C GLY A 227 -15.63 -5.67 15.85
N LEU A 228 -15.14 -5.22 14.68
CA LEU A 228 -14.45 -6.05 13.72
C LEU A 228 -12.92 -5.96 13.93
N PHE A 229 -12.24 -7.09 13.74
CA PHE A 229 -10.79 -7.20 13.82
C PHE A 229 -10.22 -7.75 12.51
N ASN A 230 -9.22 -7.06 11.94
CA ASN A 230 -8.40 -7.61 10.88
C ASN A 230 -7.30 -8.45 11.51
N VAL A 231 -7.28 -9.73 11.20
CA VAL A 231 -6.35 -10.70 11.76
C VAL A 231 -5.64 -11.42 10.63
N GLY A 232 -4.32 -11.48 10.69
CA GLY A 232 -3.58 -12.13 9.65
C GLY A 232 -2.17 -12.53 10.04
N PHE A 233 -1.51 -13.18 9.10
CA PHE A 233 -0.13 -13.63 9.20
C PHE A 233 0.59 -13.36 7.88
N GLY A 234 1.79 -12.81 7.97
CA GLY A 234 2.63 -12.54 6.80
C GLY A 234 4.05 -13.03 7.02
N MET A 235 4.70 -13.47 5.93
CA MET A 235 6.04 -14.05 5.97
C MET A 235 6.79 -13.80 4.65
N LEU A 236 8.13 -13.79 4.68
CA LEU A 236 8.95 -13.71 3.48
C LEU A 236 8.70 -14.89 2.54
N SER A 237 8.53 -14.62 1.24
CA SER A 237 8.23 -15.66 0.24
C SER A 237 9.39 -16.64 0.03
N GLU A 238 10.63 -16.23 0.29
CA GLU A 238 11.81 -17.09 0.33
C GLU A 238 11.66 -18.16 1.43
N ASP A 239 11.23 -17.76 2.62
CA ASP A 239 11.06 -18.65 3.78
C ASP A 239 9.81 -19.54 3.63
N ILE A 240 8.73 -19.03 3.05
CA ILE A 240 7.54 -19.84 2.70
C ILE A 240 7.95 -20.99 1.78
N ALA A 241 8.70 -20.69 0.72
CA ALA A 241 9.15 -21.69 -0.23
C ALA A 241 10.13 -22.71 0.40
N ARG A 242 11.07 -22.23 1.23
CA ARG A 242 12.05 -23.09 1.91
C ARG A 242 11.40 -24.03 2.93
N GLN A 243 10.39 -23.55 3.66
CA GLN A 243 9.71 -24.30 4.70
C GLN A 243 8.46 -25.03 4.21
N GLN A 244 8.06 -24.84 2.95
CA GLN A 244 6.84 -25.38 2.35
C GLN A 244 5.58 -25.09 3.18
N VAL A 245 5.43 -23.86 3.63
CA VAL A 245 4.38 -23.45 4.57
C VAL A 245 3.12 -23.01 3.83
N ASP A 246 1.96 -23.50 4.28
CA ASP A 246 0.66 -22.89 3.96
C ASP A 246 0.30 -21.84 5.02
N LEU A 247 0.29 -20.57 4.62
CA LEU A 247 0.02 -19.45 5.52
C LEU A 247 -1.39 -19.50 6.15
N LYS A 248 -2.37 -20.12 5.49
CA LYS A 248 -3.73 -20.25 6.03
C LYS A 248 -3.73 -21.25 7.20
N VAL A 249 -3.04 -22.38 7.01
CA VAL A 249 -2.87 -23.39 8.06
C VAL A 249 -2.10 -22.79 9.25
N VAL A 250 -1.03 -22.06 9.00
CA VAL A 250 -0.27 -21.39 10.07
C VAL A 250 -1.14 -20.39 10.83
N LEU A 251 -1.93 -19.57 10.13
CA LEU A 251 -2.82 -18.63 10.81
C LEU A 251 -3.80 -19.35 11.72
N ASP A 252 -4.48 -20.38 11.23
CA ASP A 252 -5.45 -21.16 12.03
C ASP A 252 -4.75 -21.87 13.23
N GLU A 253 -3.55 -22.45 13.03
CA GLU A 253 -2.74 -23.07 14.10
C GLU A 253 -2.38 -22.05 15.17
N VAL A 254 -1.85 -20.87 14.76
CA VAL A 254 -1.42 -19.82 15.68
C VAL A 254 -2.59 -19.29 16.51
N LEU A 255 -3.74 -19.07 15.90
CA LEU A 255 -4.93 -18.60 16.61
C LEU A 255 -5.47 -19.65 17.60
N ALA A 256 -5.29 -20.95 17.30
CA ALA A 256 -5.76 -22.05 18.15
C ALA A 256 -4.77 -22.41 19.28
N THR A 257 -3.46 -22.23 19.09
CA THR A 257 -2.44 -22.80 19.99
C THR A 257 -1.53 -21.78 20.67
N HIS A 258 -1.37 -20.58 20.10
CA HIS A 258 -0.44 -19.60 20.66
C HIS A 258 -0.93 -19.08 22.03
N PRO A 259 -0.11 -19.12 23.09
CA PRO A 259 -0.56 -18.85 24.48
C PRO A 259 -1.28 -17.51 24.66
N ARG A 260 -0.88 -16.49 23.89
CA ARG A 260 -1.49 -15.15 23.95
C ARG A 260 -2.73 -14.99 23.08
N LEU A 261 -2.86 -15.78 22.02
CA LEU A 261 -3.94 -15.63 21.06
C LEU A 261 -5.05 -16.63 21.31
N ALA A 262 -4.74 -17.89 21.59
CA ALA A 262 -5.73 -18.93 21.77
C ALA A 262 -6.85 -18.59 22.79
N PRO A 263 -6.57 -18.03 23.99
CA PRO A 263 -7.64 -17.62 24.90
C PRO A 263 -8.56 -16.56 24.31
N ARG A 264 -8.01 -15.61 23.56
CA ARG A 264 -8.72 -14.48 22.96
C ARG A 264 -9.61 -14.88 21.79
N PHE A 265 -9.26 -15.97 21.11
CA PHE A 265 -9.98 -16.46 19.92
C PHE A 265 -10.96 -17.60 20.20
N ARG A 266 -11.13 -18.04 21.46
CA ARG A 266 -12.07 -19.14 21.83
C ARG A 266 -13.50 -18.88 21.38
N GLN A 267 -13.95 -17.63 21.43
CA GLN A 267 -15.31 -17.23 21.05
C GLN A 267 -15.32 -16.38 19.76
N ALA A 268 -14.16 -16.17 19.16
CA ALA A 268 -14.04 -15.36 17.96
C ALA A 268 -14.71 -16.06 16.76
N GLN A 269 -15.39 -15.27 15.95
CA GLN A 269 -16.09 -15.75 14.76
C GLN A 269 -15.45 -15.14 13.53
N ARG A 270 -14.95 -15.99 12.64
CA ARG A 270 -14.38 -15.57 11.37
C ARG A 270 -15.47 -15.09 10.43
N GLN A 271 -15.27 -13.88 9.87
CA GLN A 271 -16.14 -13.26 8.91
C GLN A 271 -15.58 -13.49 7.49
N GLY A 272 -16.22 -14.33 6.72
CA GLY A 272 -15.82 -14.67 5.36
C GLY A 272 -14.62 -15.63 5.27
N LYS A 273 -13.92 -15.57 4.12
CA LYS A 273 -12.79 -16.48 3.80
C LYS A 273 -11.44 -15.84 4.16
N VAL A 274 -10.46 -16.68 4.49
CA VAL A 274 -9.05 -16.26 4.56
C VAL A 274 -8.57 -15.94 3.15
N GLN A 275 -8.12 -14.70 2.95
CA GLN A 275 -7.64 -14.19 1.66
C GLN A 275 -6.14 -13.94 1.72
N GLY A 276 -5.44 -14.24 0.62
CA GLY A 276 -4.00 -14.03 0.52
C GLY A 276 -3.62 -12.97 -0.49
N PHE A 277 -2.49 -12.32 -0.28
CA PHE A 277 -1.93 -11.32 -1.19
C PHE A 277 -0.40 -11.29 -1.13
N GLY A 278 0.21 -11.00 -2.30
CA GLY A 278 1.65 -10.80 -2.42
C GLY A 278 2.05 -9.34 -2.20
N LEU A 279 3.18 -9.11 -1.54
CA LEU A 279 3.67 -7.82 -1.10
C LEU A 279 5.09 -7.59 -1.64
N PRO A 280 5.27 -6.81 -2.72
CA PRO A 280 6.60 -6.47 -3.24
C PRO A 280 7.28 -5.44 -2.32
N LEU A 281 8.38 -5.85 -1.69
CA LEU A 281 9.10 -5.05 -0.71
C LEU A 281 10.07 -4.06 -1.38
N GLY A 282 10.19 -2.90 -0.74
CA GLY A 282 11.11 -1.84 -1.12
C GLY A 282 12.58 -2.12 -0.81
N GLY A 283 13.43 -1.10 -1.03
CA GLY A 283 14.87 -1.17 -0.79
C GLY A 283 15.66 -1.91 -1.88
N GLY A 284 15.02 -2.27 -3.00
CA GLY A 284 15.65 -2.83 -4.21
C GLY A 284 15.89 -1.79 -5.30
N ARG A 285 16.53 -2.21 -6.38
CA ARG A 285 16.80 -1.37 -7.56
C ARG A 285 15.82 -1.71 -8.71
N ARG A 286 14.52 -1.48 -8.49
CA ARG A 286 13.54 -1.63 -9.56
C ARG A 286 13.44 -0.34 -10.39
N PRO A 287 13.16 -0.43 -11.70
CA PRO A 287 12.80 0.73 -12.50
C PRO A 287 11.56 1.40 -11.91
N LEU A 288 11.63 2.70 -11.69
CA LEU A 288 10.51 3.54 -11.27
C LEU A 288 9.90 4.31 -12.43
N THR A 289 10.58 4.27 -13.59
CA THR A 289 10.18 4.92 -14.84
C THR A 289 10.34 3.97 -16.01
N ALA A 290 9.51 4.16 -17.03
CA ALA A 290 9.63 3.56 -18.35
C ALA A 290 9.29 4.65 -19.38
N PRO A 291 9.36 4.40 -20.70
CA PRO A 291 8.96 5.38 -21.70
C PRO A 291 7.59 5.97 -21.34
N ARG A 292 7.52 7.30 -21.18
CA ARG A 292 6.31 8.04 -20.81
C ARG A 292 5.55 7.47 -19.61
N THR A 293 6.26 6.85 -18.64
CA THR A 293 5.60 6.13 -17.54
C THR A 293 6.31 6.37 -16.22
N LEU A 294 5.52 6.62 -15.17
CA LEU A 294 5.93 6.67 -13.77
C LEU A 294 5.24 5.54 -13.00
N LEU A 295 5.94 4.83 -12.13
CA LEU A 295 5.39 3.76 -11.28
C LEU A 295 5.32 4.20 -9.83
N CYS A 296 4.21 3.88 -9.13
CA CYS A 296 3.94 4.29 -7.74
C CYS A 296 3.51 3.12 -6.86
N GLY A 297 3.72 3.25 -5.56
CA GLY A 297 3.26 2.29 -4.54
C GLY A 297 3.74 0.87 -4.78
N ASP A 298 2.83 -0.10 -4.66
CA ASP A 298 3.16 -1.52 -4.83
C ASP A 298 3.58 -1.84 -6.27
N ALA A 299 3.11 -1.10 -7.29
CA ALA A 299 3.57 -1.27 -8.68
C ALA A 299 5.06 -0.93 -8.84
N ALA A 300 5.57 -0.04 -8.01
CA ALA A 300 6.98 0.33 -7.90
C ALA A 300 7.75 -0.49 -6.83
N ALA A 301 7.10 -1.46 -6.17
CA ALA A 301 7.65 -2.23 -5.06
C ALA A 301 8.21 -1.33 -3.94
N LEU A 302 7.35 -0.50 -3.35
CA LEU A 302 7.73 0.45 -2.30
C LEU A 302 7.20 0.08 -0.91
N ILE A 303 6.71 -1.15 -0.70
CA ILE A 303 6.25 -1.60 0.63
C ILE A 303 7.43 -1.66 1.59
N ASP A 304 7.24 -1.15 2.80
CA ASP A 304 8.26 -1.19 3.86
C ASP A 304 8.60 -2.63 4.25
N PRO A 305 9.88 -3.04 4.15
CA PRO A 305 10.26 -4.42 4.41
C PRO A 305 10.20 -4.83 5.88
N LEU A 306 10.37 -3.89 6.82
CA LEU A 306 10.41 -4.18 8.26
C LEU A 306 9.02 -4.18 8.87
N GLN A 307 8.20 -3.19 8.48
CA GLN A 307 6.88 -2.97 9.08
C GLN A 307 5.74 -3.57 8.25
N GLY A 308 5.97 -3.87 6.96
CA GLY A 308 4.97 -4.47 6.07
C GLY A 308 3.87 -3.51 5.61
N HIS A 309 3.97 -2.19 5.89
CA HIS A 309 3.02 -1.20 5.41
C HIS A 309 3.47 -0.56 4.09
N GLY A 310 2.51 -0.08 3.30
CA GLY A 310 2.76 0.49 1.98
C GLY A 310 1.81 1.64 1.60
N ILE A 311 0.84 1.97 2.46
CA ILE A 311 -0.17 2.98 2.15
C ILE A 311 0.45 4.39 2.10
N ASP A 312 1.31 4.72 3.02
CA ASP A 312 2.03 5.99 3.06
C ASP A 312 3.04 6.12 1.91
N GLN A 313 3.81 5.06 1.59
CA GLN A 313 4.69 5.03 0.41
C GLN A 313 3.90 5.20 -0.89
N ALA A 314 2.71 4.57 -0.96
CA ALA A 314 1.82 4.71 -2.11
C ALA A 314 1.34 6.16 -2.27
N ILE A 315 0.85 6.79 -1.20
CA ILE A 315 0.40 8.18 -1.21
C ILE A 315 1.56 9.12 -1.55
N ILE A 316 2.72 8.97 -0.89
CA ILE A 316 3.88 9.83 -1.11
C ILE A 316 4.38 9.71 -2.56
N SER A 317 4.53 8.49 -3.09
CA SER A 317 4.98 8.29 -4.47
C SER A 317 3.97 8.80 -5.49
N GLY A 318 2.67 8.68 -5.22
CA GLY A 318 1.61 9.26 -6.06
C GLY A 318 1.68 10.79 -6.13
N ILE A 319 1.89 11.46 -4.99
CA ILE A 319 2.09 12.91 -4.93
C ILE A 319 3.34 13.33 -5.71
N LEU A 320 4.46 12.61 -5.53
CA LEU A 320 5.68 12.88 -6.28
C LEU A 320 5.51 12.68 -7.78
N ALA A 321 4.75 11.66 -8.19
CA ALA A 321 4.43 11.43 -9.60
C ALA A 321 3.62 12.59 -10.20
N ALA A 322 2.66 13.12 -9.46
CA ALA A 322 1.89 14.29 -9.89
C ALA A 322 2.76 15.53 -10.06
N GLU A 323 3.68 15.80 -9.13
CA GLU A 323 4.63 16.92 -9.24
C GLU A 323 5.49 16.81 -10.51
N HIS A 324 5.99 15.61 -10.82
CA HIS A 324 6.79 15.36 -12.01
C HIS A 324 5.95 15.39 -13.28
N ALA A 325 4.74 14.85 -13.27
CA ALA A 325 3.79 14.92 -14.38
C ALA A 325 3.51 16.37 -14.78
N ARG A 326 3.25 17.26 -13.82
CA ARG A 326 3.05 18.70 -14.07
C ARG A 326 4.27 19.33 -14.75
N ARG A 327 5.49 19.00 -14.32
CA ARG A 327 6.73 19.52 -14.91
C ARG A 327 6.92 19.04 -16.34
N CYS A 328 6.73 17.73 -16.59
CA CYS A 328 6.85 17.16 -17.93
C CYS A 328 5.80 17.72 -18.89
N CYS A 329 4.55 17.87 -18.44
CA CYS A 329 3.50 18.47 -19.26
C CYS A 329 3.75 19.95 -19.56
N ALA A 330 4.26 20.71 -18.59
CA ALA A 330 4.60 22.13 -18.78
C ALA A 330 5.76 22.35 -19.75
N ALA A 331 6.75 21.43 -19.74
CA ALA A 331 7.90 21.48 -20.63
C ALA A 331 7.65 20.79 -21.99
N ASP A 332 6.52 20.11 -22.14
CA ASP A 332 6.23 19.18 -23.25
C ASP A 332 7.35 18.14 -23.49
N ASP A 333 8.02 17.73 -22.39
CA ASP A 333 9.14 16.79 -22.45
C ASP A 333 8.86 15.55 -21.58
N PHE A 334 8.76 14.40 -22.24
CA PHE A 334 8.52 13.09 -21.63
C PHE A 334 9.67 12.11 -21.90
N SER A 335 10.83 12.65 -22.25
CA SER A 335 12.05 11.90 -22.46
C SER A 335 12.50 11.14 -21.21
N PRO A 336 13.30 10.09 -21.33
CA PRO A 336 13.90 9.42 -20.17
C PRO A 336 14.67 10.39 -19.24
N THR A 337 15.28 11.43 -19.80
CA THR A 337 15.99 12.48 -19.05
C THR A 337 15.02 13.32 -18.22
N ALA A 338 13.88 13.69 -18.77
CA ALA A 338 12.84 14.45 -18.06
C ALA A 338 12.15 13.61 -16.95
N LEU A 339 12.04 12.30 -17.14
CA LEU A 339 11.42 11.40 -16.16
C LEU A 339 12.39 10.91 -15.05
N ALA A 340 13.70 10.86 -15.31
CA ALA A 340 14.71 10.41 -14.35
C ALA A 340 14.67 11.13 -12.98
N PRO A 341 14.40 12.43 -12.88
CA PRO A 341 14.28 13.15 -11.61
C PRO A 341 13.20 12.59 -10.68
N TYR A 342 12.11 11.98 -11.21
CA TYR A 342 11.12 11.29 -10.41
C TYR A 342 11.73 10.14 -9.61
N ALA A 343 12.44 9.23 -10.29
CA ALA A 343 13.07 8.09 -9.64
C ALA A 343 14.08 8.54 -8.56
N ALA A 344 14.88 9.58 -8.86
CA ALA A 344 15.81 10.16 -7.90
C ALA A 344 15.08 10.76 -6.68
N HIS A 345 13.91 11.39 -6.89
CA HIS A 345 13.12 11.99 -5.81
C HIS A 345 12.50 10.91 -4.90
N VAL A 346 11.89 9.88 -5.47
CA VAL A 346 11.38 8.72 -4.72
C VAL A 346 12.51 8.07 -3.93
N GLN A 347 13.69 7.86 -4.55
CA GLN A 347 14.84 7.25 -3.89
C GLN A 347 15.37 8.10 -2.72
N ARG A 348 15.40 9.42 -2.85
CA ARG A 348 15.79 10.32 -1.75
C ARG A 348 14.75 10.33 -0.62
N ARG A 349 13.45 10.28 -0.96
CA ARG A 349 12.38 10.44 0.02
C ARG A 349 12.05 9.16 0.76
N LEU A 350 12.12 8.00 0.09
CA LEU A 350 11.70 6.69 0.61
C LEU A 350 12.84 5.66 0.59
N GLY A 351 13.67 5.68 -0.44
CA GLY A 351 14.58 4.58 -0.76
C GLY A 351 15.62 4.30 0.31
N ARG A 352 16.15 5.32 1.01
CA ARG A 352 17.15 5.14 2.08
C ARG A 352 16.56 4.38 3.28
N ASP A 353 15.37 4.76 3.71
CA ASP A 353 14.70 4.11 4.84
C ASP A 353 14.27 2.69 4.46
N LEU A 354 13.69 2.50 3.27
CA LEU A 354 13.34 1.17 2.77
C LEU A 354 14.56 0.24 2.66
N ALA A 355 15.72 0.75 2.22
CA ALA A 355 16.95 -0.03 2.15
C ALA A 355 17.47 -0.40 3.55
N ARG A 356 17.47 0.56 4.50
CA ARG A 356 17.83 0.32 5.91
C ARG A 356 16.91 -0.72 6.55
N HIS A 357 15.59 -0.58 6.36
CA HIS A 357 14.59 -1.51 6.88
C HIS A 357 14.73 -2.91 6.27
N TYR A 358 15.06 -3.01 4.98
CA TYR A 358 15.35 -4.30 4.36
C TYR A 358 16.55 -5.01 5.02
N TRP A 359 17.65 -4.30 5.23
CA TRP A 359 18.84 -4.87 5.88
C TRP A 359 18.55 -5.24 7.33
N LEU A 360 17.83 -4.41 8.07
CA LEU A 360 17.44 -4.71 9.44
C LEU A 360 16.54 -5.95 9.52
N MET A 361 15.53 -6.04 8.67
CA MET A 361 14.67 -7.23 8.56
C MET A 361 15.50 -8.49 8.28
N ARG A 362 16.43 -8.45 7.33
CA ARG A 362 17.30 -9.58 6.98
C ARG A 362 18.23 -9.97 8.15
N LEU A 363 18.73 -8.99 8.89
CA LEU A 363 19.57 -9.22 10.09
C LEU A 363 18.74 -9.92 11.17
N LEU A 364 17.56 -9.40 11.51
CA LEU A 364 16.67 -9.98 12.53
C LEU A 364 16.22 -11.39 12.15
N ALA A 365 15.94 -11.64 10.88
CA ALA A 365 15.58 -12.99 10.39
C ALA A 365 16.73 -14.00 10.54
N ARG A 366 17.99 -13.57 10.39
CA ARG A 366 19.19 -14.42 10.50
C ARG A 366 19.69 -14.60 11.94
N ALA A 367 19.46 -13.61 12.79
CA ALA A 367 19.91 -13.59 14.18
C ALA A 367 18.73 -13.37 15.14
N PRO A 368 17.91 -14.40 15.38
CA PRO A 368 16.69 -14.27 16.19
C PRO A 368 16.93 -13.81 17.62
N TRP A 369 18.11 -14.09 18.17
CA TRP A 369 18.49 -13.61 19.49
C TRP A 369 18.55 -12.08 19.57
N LEU A 370 18.78 -11.37 18.44
CA LEU A 370 18.70 -9.91 18.38
C LEU A 370 17.27 -9.39 18.61
N VAL A 371 16.25 -10.15 18.19
CA VAL A 371 14.86 -9.81 18.46
C VAL A 371 14.63 -9.81 19.97
N GLU A 372 15.00 -10.89 20.66
CA GLU A 372 14.85 -10.98 22.13
C GLU A 372 15.68 -9.92 22.86
N ALA A 373 16.91 -9.69 22.41
CA ALA A 373 17.77 -8.64 22.98
C ALA A 373 17.13 -7.24 22.78
N ALA A 374 16.55 -6.96 21.62
CA ALA A 374 15.83 -5.70 21.37
C ALA A 374 14.60 -5.55 22.27
N PHE A 375 13.82 -6.62 22.47
CA PHE A 375 12.68 -6.60 23.39
C PHE A 375 13.11 -6.40 24.84
N THR A 376 14.20 -7.05 25.29
CA THR A 376 14.77 -6.84 26.61
C THR A 376 15.25 -5.39 26.78
N ALA A 377 15.99 -4.86 25.80
CA ALA A 377 16.47 -3.48 25.82
C ALA A 377 15.30 -2.47 25.84
N ALA A 378 14.21 -2.76 25.13
CA ALA A 378 13.03 -1.90 25.06
C ALA A 378 12.22 -1.84 26.37
N GLN A 379 12.51 -2.69 27.36
CA GLN A 379 12.00 -2.53 28.73
C GLN A 379 12.53 -1.24 29.38
N PHE A 380 13.72 -0.76 28.96
CA PHE A 380 14.29 0.49 29.44
C PHE A 380 13.80 1.67 28.58
N ALA A 381 13.15 2.65 29.20
CA ALA A 381 12.51 3.76 28.49
C ALA A 381 13.44 4.54 27.50
N PRO A 382 14.72 4.84 27.81
CA PRO A 382 15.62 5.50 26.87
C PRO A 382 15.90 4.65 25.63
N LEU A 383 16.17 3.35 25.80
CA LEU A 383 16.46 2.41 24.71
C LEU A 383 15.21 2.15 23.86
N ARG A 384 14.02 2.06 24.48
CA ARG A 384 12.74 1.97 23.76
C ARG A 384 12.54 3.18 22.85
N ARG A 385 12.75 4.41 23.33
CA ARG A 385 12.65 5.63 22.51
C ARG A 385 13.62 5.63 21.33
N TRP A 386 14.83 5.13 21.54
CA TRP A 386 15.83 5.01 20.50
C TRP A 386 15.43 3.96 19.45
N LEU A 387 14.97 2.77 19.86
CA LEU A 387 14.47 1.70 18.97
C LEU A 387 13.28 2.16 18.14
N VAL A 388 12.32 2.86 18.75
CA VAL A 388 11.16 3.43 18.03
C VAL A 388 11.62 4.42 16.96
N ARG A 389 12.58 5.30 17.25
CA ARG A 389 13.15 6.24 16.26
C ARG A 389 13.92 5.52 15.13
N LEU A 390 14.51 4.37 15.42
CA LEU A 390 15.21 3.59 14.40
C LEU A 390 14.24 2.92 13.41
N MET A 391 13.05 2.60 13.88
CA MET A 391 12.01 1.98 13.05
C MET A 391 11.18 3.00 12.23
N GLY A 392 11.30 4.31 12.48
CA GLY A 392 10.58 5.39 11.83
C GLY A 392 9.66 6.12 12.74
#